data_edd37770cfd6e1e311687a65e62e5fa3
#
_entry.id   edd37770cfd6e1e311687a65e62e5fa3
#
_cell.length_a   1.000
_cell.length_b   1.000
_cell.length_c   1.000
_cell.angle_alpha   90.00
_cell.angle_beta   90.00
_cell.angle_gamma   90.00
#
_symmetry.space_group_name_H-M   'P 1'
#
loop_
_entity.id
_entity.type
_entity.pdbx_description
1 polymer ?
#
loop_
_entity_poly.entity_id
_entity_poly.type
_entity_poly.pdbx_seq_one_letter_code
_entity_poly.pdbx_strand_id
1 'polypeptide(L)'
;MADDYARHALSQRASFEATHPAVMAAAGQLANEPVLRVADLGAADGVNSHGLIRDLVAQRAGRPLIYALVDLPTNAWGVAAAHLRDAFGPAADQGAIVVIPMPGEVGPEVADTGTGAHYAFPEAHGEACRRALDRDPPPATVVSMAGIPLHQAPSLPRGTVHVAVTGTCMHWVADAAGLASTGSIFPGYPDHVDDDERRAWRLAAERQWERLLEMRATELAPGGWFIAAIPASPAPCPDRTGLYVEIVGDMNLLLADWRRAGRIGGATVAAAVVPVWSRTLDELRAPFQAGGGRVAGLELESAELFRLDNPYWHDDPAVFARNYVQSVTAWGGPLLLRAFAREGEARAAGLLAEFLGELQDRVADAPDRHRWDYVEALVICRKPDEAGQRFIDSERASGQD
;
A
#
# COMPACT_ATOMS: atom_id res chain seq x y z
N MET A 1 -7.91 5.35 -11.33
CA MET A 1 -8.28 6.03 -10.09
C MET A 1 -8.78 7.42 -10.45
N ALA A 2 -9.78 7.93 -9.75
CA ALA A 2 -10.34 9.24 -10.04
C ALA A 2 -9.30 10.34 -9.74
N ASP A 3 -9.36 11.45 -10.48
CA ASP A 3 -8.49 12.63 -10.34
C ASP A 3 -8.50 13.28 -8.93
N ASP A 4 -9.22 12.69 -7.98
CA ASP A 4 -9.52 13.22 -6.65
C ASP A 4 -9.18 12.22 -5.51
N TYR A 5 -8.41 11.16 -5.81
CA TYR A 5 -8.10 10.12 -4.81
C TYR A 5 -7.46 10.69 -3.55
N ALA A 6 -6.44 11.53 -3.69
CA ALA A 6 -5.71 12.10 -2.56
C ALA A 6 -6.57 12.96 -1.62
N ARG A 7 -7.65 13.57 -2.14
CA ARG A 7 -8.58 14.38 -1.31
C ARG A 7 -9.44 13.52 -0.40
N HIS A 8 -9.71 12.28 -0.79
CA HIS A 8 -10.58 11.36 -0.07
C HIS A 8 -9.83 10.23 0.64
N ALA A 9 -8.51 10.13 0.45
CA ALA A 9 -7.64 9.11 1.05
C ALA A 9 -6.87 9.66 2.27
N LEU A 10 -7.56 10.37 3.16
CA LEU A 10 -6.92 11.03 4.32
C LEU A 10 -6.31 10.03 5.31
N SER A 11 -6.93 8.86 5.50
CA SER A 11 -6.38 7.79 6.35
C SER A 11 -5.09 7.24 5.78
N GLN A 12 -5.02 7.02 4.45
CA GLN A 12 -3.82 6.57 3.77
C GLN A 12 -2.69 7.61 3.87
N ARG A 13 -3.05 8.90 3.79
CA ARG A 13 -2.12 9.99 4.01
C ARG A 13 -1.55 9.96 5.43
N ALA A 14 -2.39 9.90 6.44
CA ALA A 14 -1.97 9.88 7.85
C ALA A 14 -1.10 8.65 8.15
N SER A 15 -1.46 7.48 7.59
CA SER A 15 -0.67 6.26 7.67
C SER A 15 0.72 6.43 7.05
N PHE A 16 0.79 6.99 5.85
CA PHE A 16 2.07 7.26 5.18
C PHE A 16 2.92 8.28 5.97
N GLU A 17 2.32 9.36 6.46
CA GLU A 17 3.00 10.37 7.28
C GLU A 17 3.58 9.76 8.57
N ALA A 18 2.94 8.75 9.16
CA ALA A 18 3.45 8.04 10.33
C ALA A 18 4.78 7.30 10.06
N THR A 19 5.12 6.99 8.80
CA THR A 19 6.40 6.39 8.43
C THR A 19 7.55 7.41 8.36
N HIS A 20 7.25 8.71 8.22
CA HIS A 20 8.25 9.76 7.95
C HIS A 20 9.40 9.79 8.97
N PRO A 21 9.17 9.75 10.31
CA PRO A 21 10.26 9.76 11.27
C PRO A 21 11.25 8.61 11.08
N ALA A 22 10.74 7.41 10.79
CA ALA A 22 11.57 6.23 10.57
C ALA A 22 12.36 6.33 9.26
N VAL A 23 11.74 6.84 8.18
CA VAL A 23 12.41 7.08 6.89
C VAL A 23 13.53 8.11 7.04
N MET A 24 13.26 9.21 7.73
CA MET A 24 14.26 10.26 7.96
C MET A 24 15.43 9.76 8.81
N ALA A 25 15.15 8.92 9.81
CA ALA A 25 16.20 8.29 10.63
C ALA A 25 17.06 7.32 9.80
N ALA A 26 16.43 6.47 8.98
CA ALA A 26 17.12 5.55 8.06
C ALA A 26 17.98 6.32 7.04
N ALA A 27 17.43 7.37 6.42
CA ALA A 27 18.16 8.24 5.50
C ALA A 27 19.37 8.92 6.18
N GLY A 28 19.24 9.29 7.46
CA GLY A 28 20.34 9.84 8.27
C GLY A 28 21.49 8.84 8.48
N GLN A 29 21.18 7.56 8.72
CA GLN A 29 22.19 6.51 8.82
C GLN A 29 22.92 6.26 7.49
N LEU A 30 22.26 6.53 6.36
CA LEU A 30 22.76 6.40 4.99
C LEU A 30 23.29 7.72 4.43
N ALA A 31 23.64 8.68 5.30
CA ALA A 31 24.07 10.01 4.88
C ALA A 31 25.34 10.00 4.02
N ASN A 32 26.19 8.97 4.13
CA ASN A 32 27.40 8.84 3.34
C ASN A 32 27.19 8.26 1.93
N GLU A 33 26.01 7.74 1.64
CA GLU A 33 25.70 7.23 0.31
C GLU A 33 25.80 8.35 -0.74
N PRO A 34 26.56 8.14 -1.83
CA PRO A 34 26.70 9.15 -2.88
C PRO A 34 25.36 9.56 -3.47
N VAL A 35 24.48 8.60 -3.68
CA VAL A 35 23.10 8.76 -4.16
C VAL A 35 22.16 7.99 -3.25
N LEU A 36 21.29 8.68 -2.54
CA LEU A 36 20.23 8.01 -1.77
C LEU A 36 19.11 7.56 -2.72
N ARG A 37 18.69 6.31 -2.62
CA ARG A 37 17.59 5.75 -3.42
C ARG A 37 16.45 5.32 -2.53
N VAL A 38 15.32 6.00 -2.66
CA VAL A 38 14.10 5.75 -1.90
C VAL A 38 13.02 5.23 -2.84
N ALA A 39 12.31 4.20 -2.43
CA ALA A 39 11.16 3.65 -3.16
C ALA A 39 9.90 3.80 -2.33
N ASP A 40 8.89 4.46 -2.87
CA ASP A 40 7.55 4.58 -2.32
C ASP A 40 6.62 3.58 -3.02
N LEU A 41 6.22 2.56 -2.27
CA LEU A 41 5.50 1.40 -2.78
C LEU A 41 4.00 1.56 -2.52
N GLY A 42 3.22 1.67 -3.59
CA GLY A 42 1.80 2.00 -3.54
C GLY A 42 1.57 3.51 -3.49
N ALA A 43 2.36 4.26 -4.27
CA ALA A 43 2.40 5.73 -4.23
C ALA A 43 1.14 6.42 -4.77
N ALA A 44 0.23 5.70 -5.41
CA ALA A 44 -0.99 6.21 -6.04
C ALA A 44 -0.70 7.42 -6.96
N ASP A 45 -1.29 8.59 -6.71
CA ASP A 45 -1.08 9.82 -7.46
C ASP A 45 0.14 10.65 -6.99
N GLY A 46 0.92 10.13 -6.03
CA GLY A 46 2.17 10.71 -5.54
C GLY A 46 2.01 11.91 -4.60
N VAL A 47 0.79 12.39 -4.35
CA VAL A 47 0.57 13.58 -3.51
C VAL A 47 1.06 13.39 -2.08
N ASN A 48 0.86 12.20 -1.51
CA ASN A 48 1.30 11.88 -0.16
C ASN A 48 2.83 11.90 0.00
N SER A 49 3.57 11.66 -1.08
CA SER A 49 5.04 11.64 -1.09
C SER A 49 5.68 13.03 -1.04
N HIS A 50 4.94 14.11 -1.37
CA HIS A 50 5.53 15.45 -1.55
C HIS A 50 6.22 15.96 -0.28
N GLY A 51 5.65 15.74 0.90
CA GLY A 51 6.26 16.11 2.19
C GLY A 51 7.58 15.39 2.40
N LEU A 52 7.57 14.07 2.27
CA LEU A 52 8.76 13.24 2.46
C LEU A 52 9.88 13.58 1.46
N ILE A 53 9.53 13.81 0.18
CA ILE A 53 10.53 14.23 -0.82
C ILE A 53 11.20 15.55 -0.40
N ARG A 54 10.43 16.57 0.03
CA ARG A 54 10.99 17.85 0.49
C ARG A 54 11.94 17.69 1.67
N ASP A 55 11.54 16.88 2.67
CA ASP A 55 12.33 16.65 3.86
C ASP A 55 13.63 15.89 3.55
N LEU A 56 13.58 14.90 2.68
CA LEU A 56 14.75 14.17 2.20
C LEU A 56 15.68 15.07 1.40
N VAL A 57 15.16 15.91 0.50
CA VAL A 57 15.95 16.89 -0.26
C VAL A 57 16.68 17.84 0.70
N ALA A 58 15.97 18.36 1.70
CA ALA A 58 16.56 19.23 2.70
C ALA A 58 17.66 18.52 3.52
N GLN A 59 17.40 17.28 3.97
CA GLN A 59 18.37 16.48 4.72
C GLN A 59 19.62 16.13 3.89
N ARG A 60 19.47 15.90 2.60
CA ARG A 60 20.56 15.57 1.69
C ARG A 60 21.49 16.75 1.40
N ALA A 61 21.06 17.99 1.63
CA ALA A 61 21.86 19.20 1.50
C ALA A 61 22.61 19.30 0.15
N GLY A 62 21.92 19.05 -0.96
CA GLY A 62 22.45 19.09 -2.32
C GLY A 62 23.08 17.77 -2.82
N ARG A 63 23.18 16.73 -2.01
CA ARG A 63 23.59 15.39 -2.48
C ARG A 63 22.46 14.73 -3.25
N PRO A 64 22.75 13.97 -4.32
CA PRO A 64 21.74 13.35 -5.16
C PRO A 64 20.77 12.43 -4.42
N LEU A 65 19.48 12.56 -4.79
CA LEU A 65 18.38 11.72 -4.35
C LEU A 65 17.68 11.15 -5.58
N ILE A 66 17.41 9.86 -5.57
CA ILE A 66 16.43 9.22 -6.45
C ILE A 66 15.24 8.82 -5.60
N TYR A 67 14.05 9.29 -5.97
CA TYR A 67 12.78 8.91 -5.34
C TYR A 67 11.89 8.23 -6.37
N ALA A 68 11.63 6.94 -6.18
CA ALA A 68 10.83 6.15 -7.10
C ALA A 68 9.39 6.00 -6.57
N LEU A 69 8.42 6.50 -7.32
CA LEU A 69 7.01 6.19 -7.12
C LEU A 69 6.70 4.86 -7.80
N VAL A 70 6.25 3.87 -7.04
CA VAL A 70 5.91 2.53 -7.54
C VAL A 70 4.44 2.26 -7.30
N ASP A 71 3.72 1.88 -8.34
CA ASP A 71 2.30 1.50 -8.25
C ASP A 71 1.93 0.56 -9.42
N LEU A 72 0.66 0.20 -9.54
CA LEU A 72 0.16 -0.61 -10.64
C LEU A 72 0.42 0.04 -12.00
N PRO A 73 0.66 -0.76 -13.05
CA PRO A 73 0.80 -0.23 -14.41
C PRO A 73 -0.38 0.62 -14.86
N THR A 74 -1.58 0.31 -14.37
CA THR A 74 -2.85 1.01 -14.68
C THR A 74 -3.08 2.27 -13.87
N ASN A 75 -2.11 2.69 -13.03
CA ASN A 75 -2.22 3.93 -12.27
C ASN A 75 -2.31 5.15 -13.21
N ALA A 76 -2.92 6.24 -12.72
CA ALA A 76 -3.05 7.50 -13.44
C ALA A 76 -1.72 8.28 -13.47
N TRP A 77 -0.69 7.71 -14.11
CA TRP A 77 0.68 8.23 -14.10
C TRP A 77 0.81 9.66 -14.63
N GLY A 78 -0.07 10.05 -15.58
CA GLY A 78 -0.15 11.44 -16.06
C GLY A 78 -0.56 12.42 -14.97
N VAL A 79 -1.48 12.03 -14.08
CA VAL A 79 -1.93 12.81 -12.93
C VAL A 79 -0.80 12.93 -11.90
N ALA A 80 -0.13 11.82 -11.57
CA ALA A 80 1.02 11.83 -10.66
C ALA A 80 2.13 12.74 -11.16
N ALA A 81 2.45 12.70 -12.47
CA ALA A 81 3.44 13.58 -13.06
C ALA A 81 3.04 15.07 -13.02
N ALA A 82 1.74 15.38 -13.17
CA ALA A 82 1.24 16.74 -13.03
C ALA A 82 1.37 17.24 -11.58
N HIS A 83 0.94 16.45 -10.61
CA HIS A 83 1.07 16.79 -9.19
C HIS A 83 2.52 17.06 -8.76
N LEU A 84 3.47 16.25 -9.24
CA LEU A 84 4.89 16.47 -8.97
C LEU A 84 5.40 17.77 -9.59
N ARG A 85 5.02 18.08 -10.84
CA ARG A 85 5.40 19.35 -11.49
C ARG A 85 4.82 20.54 -10.74
N ASP A 86 3.57 20.47 -10.32
CA ASP A 86 2.92 21.54 -9.55
C ASP A 86 3.60 21.72 -8.18
N ALA A 87 3.92 20.61 -7.50
CA ALA A 87 4.53 20.66 -6.17
C ALA A 87 5.96 21.17 -6.18
N PHE A 88 6.73 20.91 -7.26
CA PHE A 88 8.16 21.17 -7.38
C PHE A 88 8.49 22.08 -8.57
N GLY A 89 7.50 22.75 -9.18
CA GLY A 89 7.62 23.51 -10.41
C GLY A 89 8.86 24.40 -10.52
N PRO A 90 9.12 25.33 -9.59
CA PRO A 90 10.30 26.19 -9.66
C PRO A 90 11.62 25.41 -9.63
N ALA A 91 11.70 24.33 -8.85
CA ALA A 91 12.90 23.47 -8.79
C ALA A 91 13.03 22.58 -10.04
N ALA A 92 11.91 22.13 -10.61
CA ALA A 92 11.89 21.39 -11.86
C ALA A 92 12.30 22.27 -13.04
N ASP A 93 11.81 23.52 -13.10
CA ASP A 93 12.16 24.50 -14.14
C ASP A 93 13.64 24.86 -14.13
N GLN A 94 14.26 24.87 -12.95
CA GLN A 94 15.69 25.11 -12.76
C GLN A 94 16.55 23.86 -12.99
N GLY A 95 15.94 22.71 -13.30
CA GLY A 95 16.65 21.44 -13.48
C GLY A 95 17.17 20.81 -12.19
N ALA A 96 16.84 21.38 -11.03
CA ALA A 96 17.24 20.83 -9.73
C ALA A 96 16.47 19.55 -9.39
N ILE A 97 15.22 19.42 -9.89
CA ILE A 97 14.41 18.20 -9.80
C ILE A 97 14.04 17.75 -11.21
N VAL A 98 14.33 16.50 -11.54
CA VAL A 98 13.95 15.87 -12.81
C VAL A 98 12.88 14.83 -12.54
N VAL A 99 11.73 14.97 -13.20
CA VAL A 99 10.66 13.98 -13.18
C VAL A 99 10.82 13.06 -14.39
N ILE A 100 11.00 11.77 -14.14
CA ILE A 100 11.03 10.72 -15.15
C ILE A 100 9.66 10.06 -15.17
N PRO A 101 8.82 10.32 -16.17
CA PRO A 101 7.54 9.64 -16.29
C PRO A 101 7.75 8.14 -16.54
N MET A 102 6.71 7.35 -16.28
CA MET A 102 6.72 5.93 -16.64
C MET A 102 7.01 5.80 -18.15
N PRO A 103 7.97 4.96 -18.56
CA PRO A 103 8.28 4.79 -19.97
C PRO A 103 7.12 4.08 -20.70
N GLY A 104 6.48 4.81 -21.62
CA GLY A 104 5.43 4.32 -22.50
C GLY A 104 4.06 4.21 -21.82
N GLU A 105 3.01 4.22 -22.64
CA GLU A 105 1.71 3.70 -22.23
C GLU A 105 1.84 2.17 -22.14
N VAL A 106 1.91 1.64 -20.94
CA VAL A 106 1.77 0.20 -20.72
C VAL A 106 0.30 -0.11 -20.97
N GLY A 107 0.01 -0.60 -22.16
CA GLY A 107 -1.33 -1.05 -22.51
C GLY A 107 -1.76 -2.20 -21.58
N PRO A 108 -3.08 -2.42 -21.42
CA PRO A 108 -3.60 -3.49 -20.59
C PRO A 108 -3.07 -4.89 -20.97
N GLU A 109 -2.60 -5.06 -22.20
CA GLU A 109 -1.99 -6.31 -22.69
C GLU A 109 -0.67 -6.66 -22.02
N VAL A 110 0.11 -5.69 -21.53
CA VAL A 110 1.38 -5.96 -20.81
C VAL A 110 1.12 -6.35 -19.35
N ALA A 111 0.01 -5.95 -18.78
CA ALA A 111 -0.38 -6.31 -17.42
C ALA A 111 -0.83 -7.78 -17.30
N ASP A 112 -1.29 -8.38 -18.38
CA ASP A 112 -1.91 -9.72 -18.38
C ASP A 112 -0.97 -10.86 -18.84
N THR A 113 0.25 -10.56 -19.27
CA THR A 113 1.09 -11.57 -19.93
C THR A 113 1.84 -12.49 -18.99
N GLY A 114 1.69 -12.56 -17.69
CA GLY A 114 2.32 -13.59 -16.82
C GLY A 114 3.75 -14.01 -17.21
N THR A 115 4.30 -13.42 -18.25
CA THR A 115 5.58 -13.76 -18.89
C THR A 115 6.57 -12.67 -18.59
N GLY A 116 7.76 -13.02 -18.19
CA GLY A 116 8.95 -12.27 -17.86
C GLY A 116 9.20 -10.84 -18.40
N ALA A 117 8.28 -10.25 -19.16
CA ALA A 117 8.31 -8.87 -19.62
C ALA A 117 8.35 -7.86 -18.44
N HIS A 118 7.74 -8.20 -17.30
CA HIS A 118 7.78 -7.39 -16.09
C HIS A 118 9.20 -7.24 -15.51
N TYR A 119 10.10 -8.17 -15.74
CA TYR A 119 11.48 -8.13 -15.24
C TYR A 119 12.39 -7.17 -16.02
N ALA A 120 12.00 -6.75 -17.23
CA ALA A 120 12.76 -5.78 -18.00
C ALA A 120 12.56 -4.33 -17.51
N PHE A 121 11.44 -4.03 -16.86
CA PHE A 121 11.12 -2.70 -16.35
C PHE A 121 12.10 -2.17 -15.28
N PRO A 122 12.51 -2.95 -14.25
CA PRO A 122 13.44 -2.47 -13.25
C PRO A 122 14.77 -2.02 -13.85
N GLU A 123 15.28 -2.73 -14.83
CA GLU A 123 16.56 -2.39 -15.49
C GLU A 123 16.45 -1.11 -16.33
N ALA A 124 15.39 -1.00 -17.13
CA ALA A 124 15.12 0.19 -17.93
C ALA A 124 14.92 1.43 -17.05
N HIS A 125 14.23 1.26 -15.91
CA HIS A 125 14.05 2.31 -14.90
C HIS A 125 15.41 2.74 -14.31
N GLY A 126 16.24 1.77 -13.88
CA GLY A 126 17.59 2.05 -13.35
C GLY A 126 18.47 2.76 -14.35
N GLU A 127 18.39 2.42 -15.63
CA GLU A 127 19.11 3.08 -16.70
C GLU A 127 18.61 4.53 -16.95
N ALA A 128 17.30 4.76 -16.92
CA ALA A 128 16.73 6.08 -17.04
C ALA A 128 17.18 7.01 -15.89
N CYS A 129 17.21 6.48 -14.65
CA CYS A 129 17.74 7.21 -13.49
C CYS A 129 19.23 7.55 -13.65
N ARG A 130 20.05 6.61 -14.12
CA ARG A 130 21.47 6.86 -14.39
C ARG A 130 21.64 7.97 -15.42
N ARG A 131 20.98 7.88 -16.57
CA ARG A 131 21.03 8.92 -17.62
C ARG A 131 20.59 10.29 -17.10
N ALA A 132 19.63 10.34 -16.16
CA ALA A 132 19.22 11.60 -15.56
C ALA A 132 20.32 12.20 -14.68
N LEU A 133 21.04 11.38 -13.90
CA LEU A 133 22.14 11.83 -13.05
C LEU A 133 23.42 12.21 -13.85
N ASP A 134 23.59 11.66 -15.05
CA ASP A 134 24.73 11.96 -15.95
C ASP A 134 24.59 13.28 -16.69
N ARG A 135 23.53 14.06 -16.45
CA ARG A 135 23.38 15.42 -17.01
C ARG A 135 24.41 16.38 -16.45
N ASP A 136 24.71 17.41 -17.20
CA ASP A 136 25.61 18.50 -16.76
C ASP A 136 24.84 19.85 -16.77
N PRO A 137 24.59 20.48 -15.61
CA PRO A 137 24.85 19.96 -14.26
C PRO A 137 23.92 18.81 -13.87
N PRO A 138 24.35 17.90 -12.99
CA PRO A 138 23.50 16.82 -12.52
C PRO A 138 22.34 17.36 -11.64
N PRO A 139 21.13 16.81 -11.74
CA PRO A 139 20.02 17.22 -10.88
C PRO A 139 20.29 16.79 -9.42
N ALA A 140 19.90 17.62 -8.48
CA ALA A 140 19.94 17.26 -7.05
C ALA A 140 18.95 16.13 -6.72
N THR A 141 17.85 16.03 -7.47
CA THR A 141 16.81 15.02 -7.22
C THR A 141 16.24 14.50 -8.53
N VAL A 142 16.08 13.18 -8.60
CA VAL A 142 15.34 12.49 -9.66
C VAL A 142 14.11 11.85 -9.03
N VAL A 143 12.92 12.27 -9.45
CA VAL A 143 11.66 11.59 -9.11
C VAL A 143 11.25 10.75 -10.29
N SER A 144 11.15 9.45 -10.10
CA SER A 144 10.85 8.50 -11.17
C SER A 144 9.58 7.70 -10.88
N MET A 145 8.97 7.15 -11.92
CA MET A 145 7.73 6.38 -11.86
C MET A 145 7.95 4.98 -12.39
N ALA A 146 7.46 3.97 -11.65
CA ALA A 146 7.56 2.56 -12.02
C ALA A 146 6.20 1.86 -11.89
N GLY A 147 5.57 1.56 -13.01
CA GLY A 147 4.30 0.83 -13.07
C GLY A 147 4.54 -0.67 -12.97
N ILE A 148 4.64 -1.21 -11.76
CA ILE A 148 4.92 -2.63 -11.52
C ILE A 148 3.99 -3.14 -10.41
N PRO A 149 3.36 -4.31 -10.58
CA PRO A 149 2.49 -4.90 -9.58
C PRO A 149 3.32 -5.42 -8.39
N LEU A 150 3.60 -4.54 -7.45
CA LEU A 150 4.52 -4.72 -6.30
C LEU A 150 4.23 -5.96 -5.43
N HIS A 151 3.01 -6.53 -5.52
CA HIS A 151 2.62 -7.77 -4.83
C HIS A 151 3.00 -9.04 -5.60
N GLN A 152 3.43 -8.95 -6.85
CA GLN A 152 3.67 -10.10 -7.72
C GLN A 152 5.14 -10.26 -8.13
N ALA A 153 5.88 -9.14 -8.22
CA ALA A 153 7.27 -9.13 -8.67
C ALA A 153 8.09 -8.06 -7.94
N PRO A 154 9.42 -8.19 -7.90
CA PRO A 154 10.31 -7.11 -7.52
C PRO A 154 10.08 -5.89 -8.42
N SER A 155 9.94 -4.72 -7.80
CA SER A 155 9.57 -3.48 -8.50
C SER A 155 10.77 -2.68 -8.97
N LEU A 156 11.93 -2.92 -8.39
CA LEU A 156 13.16 -2.16 -8.62
C LEU A 156 14.36 -3.09 -8.78
N PRO A 157 15.47 -2.61 -9.37
CA PRO A 157 16.66 -3.41 -9.56
C PRO A 157 17.21 -3.99 -8.26
N ARG A 158 17.71 -5.22 -8.33
CA ARG A 158 18.29 -5.94 -7.20
C ARG A 158 19.40 -5.13 -6.51
N GLY A 159 19.31 -5.01 -5.20
CA GLY A 159 20.37 -4.42 -4.36
C GLY A 159 20.59 -2.93 -4.57
N THR A 160 19.59 -2.20 -5.07
CA THR A 160 19.75 -0.77 -5.38
C THR A 160 18.97 0.18 -4.47
N VAL A 161 17.96 -0.31 -3.77
CA VAL A 161 17.09 0.52 -2.92
C VAL A 161 17.71 0.67 -1.53
N HIS A 162 17.88 1.90 -1.09
CA HIS A 162 18.38 2.20 0.25
C HIS A 162 17.26 2.26 1.28
N VAL A 163 16.11 2.83 0.92
CA VAL A 163 14.91 2.86 1.78
C VAL A 163 13.69 2.54 0.93
N ALA A 164 13.00 1.46 1.26
CA ALA A 164 11.68 1.16 0.72
C ALA A 164 10.63 1.54 1.76
N VAL A 165 9.67 2.38 1.38
CA VAL A 165 8.59 2.83 2.26
C VAL A 165 7.23 2.53 1.65
N THR A 166 6.24 2.28 2.51
CA THR A 166 4.85 2.07 2.07
C THR A 166 3.86 2.49 3.17
N GLY A 167 2.72 3.03 2.76
CA GLY A 167 1.56 3.25 3.61
C GLY A 167 0.32 2.58 3.04
N THR A 168 -0.38 1.79 3.86
CA THR A 168 -1.70 1.19 3.56
C THR A 168 -1.84 0.35 2.30
N CYS A 169 -0.78 -0.20 1.73
CA CYS A 169 -0.93 -1.07 0.54
C CYS A 169 -0.60 -2.55 0.79
N MET A 170 0.17 -2.89 1.83
CA MET A 170 0.63 -4.27 2.05
C MET A 170 -0.44 -5.21 2.66
N HIS A 171 -1.62 -4.72 2.99
CA HIS A 171 -2.75 -5.52 3.47
C HIS A 171 -3.59 -6.14 2.33
N TRP A 172 -3.43 -5.70 1.09
CA TRP A 172 -4.12 -6.30 -0.06
C TRP A 172 -3.60 -7.71 -0.31
N VAL A 173 -4.54 -8.65 -0.56
CA VAL A 173 -4.24 -10.05 -0.91
C VAL A 173 -4.37 -10.20 -2.41
N ALA A 174 -3.24 -10.16 -3.13
CA ALA A 174 -3.22 -10.19 -4.60
C ALA A 174 -3.66 -11.56 -5.17
N ASP A 175 -3.30 -12.65 -4.50
CA ASP A 175 -3.65 -14.03 -4.91
C ASP A 175 -5.01 -14.47 -4.34
N ALA A 176 -6.01 -13.57 -4.36
CA ALA A 176 -7.36 -13.84 -3.89
C ALA A 176 -8.22 -14.64 -4.91
N ALA A 177 -7.71 -14.88 -6.12
CA ALA A 177 -8.43 -15.63 -7.14
C ALA A 177 -8.74 -17.06 -6.65
N GLY A 178 -10.02 -17.41 -6.65
CA GLY A 178 -10.48 -18.72 -6.16
C GLY A 178 -10.75 -18.82 -4.67
N LEU A 179 -10.47 -17.77 -3.88
CA LEU A 179 -10.92 -17.70 -2.51
C LEU A 179 -12.39 -17.29 -2.46
N ALA A 180 -13.18 -18.04 -1.70
CA ALA A 180 -14.57 -17.70 -1.49
C ALA A 180 -14.70 -16.58 -0.47
N SER A 181 -15.70 -15.71 -0.63
CA SER A 181 -16.25 -14.87 0.42
C SER A 181 -17.76 -14.85 0.27
N THR A 182 -18.43 -15.56 1.16
CA THR A 182 -19.86 -15.84 1.03
C THR A 182 -20.76 -14.88 1.80
N GLY A 183 -20.20 -14.11 2.72
CA GLY A 183 -20.99 -13.28 3.62
C GLY A 183 -20.38 -11.96 4.03
N SER A 184 -19.16 -11.64 3.64
CA SER A 184 -18.51 -10.41 4.09
C SER A 184 -17.76 -9.69 2.96
N ILE A 185 -17.82 -8.35 3.00
CA ILE A 185 -17.00 -7.50 2.11
C ILE A 185 -15.51 -7.63 2.45
N PHE A 186 -15.17 -7.73 3.73
CA PHE A 186 -13.80 -8.01 4.19
C PHE A 186 -13.70 -9.44 4.69
N PRO A 187 -12.84 -10.28 4.11
CA PRO A 187 -12.74 -11.71 4.47
C PRO A 187 -12.38 -11.98 5.93
N GLY A 188 -11.69 -11.04 6.57
CA GLY A 188 -11.33 -11.12 8.00
C GLY A 188 -12.44 -10.69 8.95
N TYR A 189 -13.60 -10.23 8.46
CA TYR A 189 -14.68 -9.74 9.33
C TYR A 189 -15.37 -10.91 10.08
N PRO A 190 -15.41 -10.89 11.41
CA PRO A 190 -15.70 -12.10 12.21
C PRO A 190 -17.12 -12.63 12.09
N ASP A 191 -18.09 -11.77 11.94
CA ASP A 191 -19.50 -12.11 12.14
C ASP A 191 -20.17 -12.73 10.90
N HIS A 192 -19.49 -12.78 9.75
CA HIS A 192 -20.10 -13.12 8.47
C HIS A 192 -19.30 -14.12 7.62
N VAL A 193 -18.21 -14.67 8.14
CA VAL A 193 -17.30 -15.58 7.43
C VAL A 193 -17.11 -16.84 8.27
N ASP A 194 -17.26 -18.03 7.68
CA ASP A 194 -17.00 -19.28 8.38
C ASP A 194 -15.50 -19.51 8.64
N ASP A 195 -15.17 -20.42 9.53
CA ASP A 195 -13.80 -20.65 9.98
C ASP A 195 -12.89 -21.20 8.88
N ASP A 196 -13.42 -22.00 7.97
CA ASP A 196 -12.63 -22.58 6.86
C ASP A 196 -12.31 -21.49 5.81
N GLU A 197 -13.30 -20.66 5.49
CA GLU A 197 -13.13 -19.51 4.61
C GLU A 197 -12.09 -18.54 5.21
N ARG A 198 -12.24 -18.18 6.47
CA ARG A 198 -11.28 -17.31 7.19
C ARG A 198 -9.88 -17.90 7.20
N ARG A 199 -9.76 -19.20 7.45
CA ARG A 199 -8.47 -19.91 7.43
C ARG A 199 -7.81 -19.84 6.05
N ALA A 200 -8.57 -20.02 4.97
CA ALA A 200 -8.05 -19.94 3.60
C ALA A 200 -7.49 -18.54 3.28
N TRP A 201 -8.22 -17.48 3.65
CA TRP A 201 -7.77 -16.11 3.50
C TRP A 201 -6.52 -15.80 4.32
N ARG A 202 -6.48 -16.23 5.59
CA ARG A 202 -5.31 -16.07 6.45
C ARG A 202 -4.07 -16.71 5.85
N LEU A 203 -4.16 -17.95 5.41
CA LEU A 203 -3.04 -18.65 4.78
C LEU A 203 -2.56 -17.99 3.48
N ALA A 204 -3.47 -17.42 2.70
CA ALA A 204 -3.09 -16.66 1.51
C ALA A 204 -2.35 -15.36 1.88
N ALA A 205 -2.84 -14.67 2.92
CA ALA A 205 -2.22 -13.45 3.43
C ALA A 205 -0.83 -13.70 4.06
N GLU A 206 -0.64 -14.82 4.77
CA GLU A 206 0.64 -15.25 5.33
C GLU A 206 1.67 -15.49 4.22
N ARG A 207 1.33 -16.33 3.23
CA ARG A 207 2.20 -16.60 2.07
C ARG A 207 2.55 -15.34 1.29
N GLN A 208 1.60 -14.43 1.14
CA GLN A 208 1.86 -13.17 0.45
C GLN A 208 2.80 -12.28 1.25
N TRP A 209 2.66 -12.22 2.58
CA TRP A 209 3.55 -11.43 3.42
C TRP A 209 5.00 -11.91 3.34
N GLU A 210 5.23 -13.21 3.41
CA GLU A 210 6.56 -13.81 3.22
C GLU A 210 7.14 -13.43 1.84
N ARG A 211 6.35 -13.58 0.77
CA ARG A 211 6.77 -13.21 -0.59
C ARG A 211 7.10 -11.71 -0.71
N LEU A 212 6.30 -10.84 -0.08
CA LEU A 212 6.57 -9.41 -0.07
C LEU A 212 7.92 -9.09 0.60
N LEU A 213 8.21 -9.73 1.73
CA LEU A 213 9.50 -9.58 2.42
C LEU A 213 10.67 -10.08 1.56
N GLU A 214 10.53 -11.22 0.89
CA GLU A 214 11.54 -11.75 -0.05
C GLU A 214 11.84 -10.78 -1.21
N MET A 215 10.80 -10.20 -1.79
CA MET A 215 10.96 -9.20 -2.85
C MET A 215 11.66 -7.95 -2.35
N ARG A 216 11.27 -7.43 -1.19
CA ARG A 216 11.95 -6.27 -0.55
C ARG A 216 13.41 -6.58 -0.22
N ALA A 217 13.69 -7.77 0.32
CA ALA A 217 15.06 -8.23 0.55
C ALA A 217 15.91 -8.24 -0.73
N THR A 218 15.30 -8.61 -1.84
CA THR A 218 15.97 -8.64 -3.16
C THR A 218 16.32 -7.24 -3.65
N GLU A 219 15.43 -6.26 -3.48
CA GLU A 219 15.58 -4.89 -3.97
C GLU A 219 16.52 -4.05 -3.10
N LEU A 220 16.50 -4.29 -1.79
CA LEU A 220 17.30 -3.51 -0.86
C LEU A 220 18.81 -3.71 -1.06
N ALA A 221 19.54 -2.59 -1.03
CA ALA A 221 20.99 -2.58 -0.91
C ALA A 221 21.41 -3.13 0.48
N PRO A 222 22.66 -3.62 0.63
CA PRO A 222 23.20 -3.88 1.96
C PRO A 222 23.09 -2.64 2.86
N GLY A 223 22.65 -2.81 4.10
CA GLY A 223 22.37 -1.71 5.03
C GLY A 223 21.03 -1.00 4.78
N GLY A 224 20.26 -1.39 3.78
CA GLY A 224 18.98 -0.76 3.40
C GLY A 224 17.84 -1.11 4.35
N TRP A 225 16.75 -0.32 4.27
CA TRP A 225 15.60 -0.35 5.17
C TRP A 225 14.30 -0.58 4.42
N PHE A 226 13.42 -1.38 5.00
CA PHE A 226 12.02 -1.49 4.60
C PHE A 226 11.14 -1.00 5.76
N ILE A 227 10.32 0.01 5.50
CA ILE A 227 9.48 0.69 6.48
C ILE A 227 8.05 0.68 5.97
N ALA A 228 7.14 0.07 6.72
CA ALA A 228 5.76 -0.13 6.29
C ALA A 228 4.76 0.23 7.39
N ALA A 229 3.83 1.13 7.09
CA ALA A 229 2.60 1.29 7.86
C ALA A 229 1.52 0.41 7.23
N ILE A 230 0.99 -0.54 7.98
CA ILE A 230 0.09 -1.59 7.47
C ILE A 230 -1.16 -1.61 8.33
N PRO A 231 -2.36 -1.49 7.74
CA PRO A 231 -3.60 -1.74 8.46
C PRO A 231 -3.56 -3.07 9.21
N ALA A 232 -3.74 -3.01 10.51
CA ALA A 232 -3.53 -4.13 11.42
C ALA A 232 -4.72 -4.39 12.33
N SER A 233 -4.79 -5.60 12.86
CA SER A 233 -5.73 -5.96 13.90
C SER A 233 -5.00 -6.12 15.23
N PRO A 234 -5.49 -5.52 16.34
CA PRO A 234 -4.86 -5.65 17.65
C PRO A 234 -4.97 -7.07 18.22
N ALA A 235 -5.95 -7.86 17.77
CA ALA A 235 -6.14 -9.25 18.16
C ALA A 235 -6.73 -10.07 17.01
N PRO A 236 -6.57 -11.41 17.00
CA PRO A 236 -7.27 -12.25 16.05
C PRO A 236 -8.76 -12.21 16.35
N CYS A 237 -9.39 -11.15 15.92
CA CYS A 237 -10.83 -11.06 15.82
C CYS A 237 -11.64 -11.39 17.08
N PRO A 238 -11.95 -10.53 17.94
CA PRO A 238 -13.33 -10.33 18.36
C PRO A 238 -13.69 -8.98 18.90
N ASP A 239 -12.72 -8.12 19.15
CA ASP A 239 -12.97 -6.84 19.80
C ASP A 239 -13.27 -5.68 18.84
N ARG A 240 -13.43 -6.00 17.53
CA ARG A 240 -13.85 -5.06 16.48
C ARG A 240 -13.01 -3.77 16.41
N THR A 241 -11.74 -3.85 16.75
CA THR A 241 -10.82 -2.70 16.72
C THR A 241 -9.91 -2.68 15.48
N GLY A 242 -10.32 -3.40 14.43
CA GLY A 242 -9.61 -3.39 13.15
C GLY A 242 -10.05 -2.23 12.25
N LEU A 243 -9.32 -2.02 11.16
CA LEU A 243 -9.59 -1.01 10.16
C LEU A 243 -11.01 -1.17 9.56
N TYR A 244 -11.79 -0.10 9.52
CA TYR A 244 -13.14 -0.03 8.93
C TYR A 244 -14.16 -1.03 9.50
N VAL A 245 -14.00 -1.52 10.70
CA VAL A 245 -14.89 -2.57 11.23
C VAL A 245 -16.33 -2.15 11.25
N GLU A 246 -16.66 -0.98 11.80
CA GLU A 246 -18.06 -0.55 11.90
C GLU A 246 -18.68 -0.24 10.53
N ILE A 247 -17.97 0.47 9.66
CA ILE A 247 -18.50 0.79 8.33
C ILE A 247 -18.62 -0.47 7.46
N VAL A 248 -17.72 -1.46 7.61
CA VAL A 248 -17.83 -2.76 6.93
C VAL A 248 -19.03 -3.54 7.45
N GLY A 249 -19.30 -3.49 8.75
CA GLY A 249 -20.51 -4.06 9.36
C GLY A 249 -21.78 -3.49 8.72
N ASP A 250 -21.87 -2.16 8.62
CA ASP A 250 -23.01 -1.51 7.97
C ASP A 250 -23.12 -1.84 6.48
N MET A 251 -22.01 -1.94 5.76
CA MET A 251 -22.00 -2.41 4.37
C MET A 251 -22.50 -3.85 4.23
N ASN A 252 -22.09 -4.75 5.11
CA ASN A 252 -22.54 -6.14 5.11
C ASN A 252 -24.04 -6.25 5.43
N LEU A 253 -24.52 -5.50 6.43
CA LEU A 253 -25.94 -5.44 6.75
C LEU A 253 -26.75 -4.90 5.57
N LEU A 254 -26.27 -3.85 4.92
CA LEU A 254 -26.95 -3.26 3.76
C LEU A 254 -27.02 -4.23 2.58
N LEU A 255 -25.94 -4.95 2.25
CA LEU A 255 -25.95 -5.98 1.22
C LEU A 255 -26.94 -7.12 1.55
N ALA A 256 -27.00 -7.53 2.82
CA ALA A 256 -27.95 -8.55 3.28
C ALA A 256 -29.40 -8.06 3.17
N ASP A 257 -29.68 -6.81 3.51
CA ASP A 257 -30.99 -6.18 3.35
C ASP A 257 -31.42 -6.11 1.88
N TRP A 258 -30.51 -5.68 1.01
CA TRP A 258 -30.77 -5.61 -0.43
C TRP A 258 -31.02 -6.99 -1.04
N ARG A 259 -30.27 -8.01 -0.61
CA ARG A 259 -30.51 -9.40 -1.04
C ARG A 259 -31.88 -9.89 -0.59
N ARG A 260 -32.27 -9.66 0.68
CA ARG A 260 -33.60 -10.04 1.19
C ARG A 260 -34.76 -9.35 0.46
N ALA A 261 -34.54 -8.10 0.09
CA ALA A 261 -35.50 -7.33 -0.69
C ALA A 261 -35.52 -7.69 -2.19
N GLY A 262 -34.66 -8.60 -2.66
CA GLY A 262 -34.57 -8.99 -4.05
C GLY A 262 -33.99 -7.89 -4.98
N ARG A 263 -33.32 -6.90 -4.42
CA ARG A 263 -32.64 -5.82 -5.20
C ARG A 263 -31.38 -6.32 -5.88
N ILE A 264 -30.66 -7.25 -5.25
CA ILE A 264 -29.44 -7.91 -5.73
C ILE A 264 -29.49 -9.41 -5.49
N GLY A 265 -28.79 -10.17 -6.35
CA GLY A 265 -28.65 -11.62 -6.22
C GLY A 265 -27.51 -12.07 -5.30
N GLY A 266 -27.54 -13.37 -4.91
CA GLY A 266 -26.48 -13.96 -4.09
C GLY A 266 -25.09 -13.92 -4.76
N ALA A 267 -25.04 -14.02 -6.09
CA ALA A 267 -23.80 -13.92 -6.85
C ALA A 267 -23.16 -12.52 -6.77
N THR A 268 -23.97 -11.48 -6.66
CA THR A 268 -23.53 -10.10 -6.48
C THR A 268 -22.91 -9.91 -5.09
N VAL A 269 -23.59 -10.43 -4.04
CA VAL A 269 -23.07 -10.39 -2.67
C VAL A 269 -21.71 -11.12 -2.59
N ALA A 270 -21.62 -12.32 -3.16
CA ALA A 270 -20.37 -13.09 -3.18
C ALA A 270 -19.23 -12.42 -3.98
N ALA A 271 -19.57 -11.52 -4.92
CA ALA A 271 -18.59 -10.77 -5.69
C ALA A 271 -18.19 -9.43 -5.05
N ALA A 272 -18.96 -8.95 -4.05
CA ALA A 272 -18.69 -7.69 -3.36
C ALA A 272 -17.58 -7.85 -2.30
N VAL A 273 -16.43 -8.38 -2.71
CA VAL A 273 -15.29 -8.66 -1.83
C VAL A 273 -14.18 -7.64 -2.08
N VAL A 274 -13.70 -7.04 -1.02
CA VAL A 274 -12.45 -6.29 -0.99
C VAL A 274 -11.37 -7.22 -0.46
N PRO A 275 -10.41 -7.66 -1.29
CA PRO A 275 -9.44 -8.69 -0.92
C PRO A 275 -8.32 -8.10 -0.05
N VAL A 276 -8.64 -7.84 1.21
CA VAL A 276 -7.69 -7.33 2.20
C VAL A 276 -7.63 -8.24 3.42
N TRP A 277 -6.51 -8.21 4.13
CA TRP A 277 -6.32 -8.89 5.40
C TRP A 277 -5.57 -7.99 6.37
N SER A 278 -6.24 -7.58 7.46
CA SER A 278 -5.62 -6.82 8.54
C SER A 278 -4.88 -7.78 9.47
N ARG A 279 -3.56 -7.81 9.35
CA ARG A 279 -2.70 -8.73 10.10
C ARG A 279 -2.58 -8.30 11.56
N THR A 280 -2.50 -9.29 12.45
CA THR A 280 -2.06 -9.06 13.83
C THR A 280 -0.55 -8.86 13.88
N LEU A 281 -0.02 -8.32 15.00
CA LEU A 281 1.43 -8.23 15.21
C LEU A 281 2.11 -9.61 15.17
N ASP A 282 1.43 -10.65 15.68
CA ASP A 282 1.97 -12.00 15.66
C ASP A 282 2.08 -12.53 14.23
N GLU A 283 1.07 -12.30 13.38
CA GLU A 283 1.13 -12.65 11.95
C GLU A 283 2.23 -11.87 11.20
N LEU A 284 2.46 -10.60 11.54
CA LEU A 284 3.53 -9.79 10.95
C LEU A 284 4.92 -10.28 11.38
N ARG A 285 5.07 -10.73 12.62
CA ARG A 285 6.33 -11.21 13.20
C ARG A 285 6.64 -12.68 12.89
N ALA A 286 5.61 -13.49 12.62
CA ALA A 286 5.73 -14.95 12.46
C ALA A 286 6.81 -15.38 11.44
N PRO A 287 6.96 -14.78 10.24
CA PRO A 287 8.00 -15.16 9.31
C PRO A 287 9.41 -15.01 9.88
N PHE A 288 9.64 -13.95 10.64
CA PHE A 288 10.95 -13.70 11.27
C PHE A 288 11.23 -14.70 12.39
N GLN A 289 10.22 -15.05 13.20
CA GLN A 289 10.37 -16.04 14.28
C GLN A 289 10.71 -17.43 13.71
N ALA A 290 10.01 -17.87 12.66
CA ALA A 290 10.28 -19.13 11.98
C ALA A 290 11.68 -19.15 11.31
N GLY A 291 12.15 -18.00 10.82
CA GLY A 291 13.45 -17.83 10.18
C GLY A 291 14.62 -17.53 11.14
N GLY A 292 14.46 -17.74 12.46
CA GLY A 292 15.52 -17.43 13.42
C GLY A 292 15.85 -15.93 13.50
N GLY A 293 14.82 -15.08 13.38
CA GLY A 293 14.94 -13.61 13.41
C GLY A 293 15.04 -12.96 12.03
N ARG A 294 15.04 -13.74 10.94
CA ARG A 294 15.25 -13.24 9.57
C ARG A 294 14.35 -13.86 8.52
N VAL A 295 14.02 -13.07 7.51
CA VAL A 295 13.34 -13.53 6.29
C VAL A 295 14.13 -13.08 5.07
N ALA A 296 14.61 -14.01 4.26
CA ALA A 296 15.39 -13.74 3.04
C ALA A 296 16.58 -12.79 3.26
N GLY A 297 17.12 -12.72 4.47
CA GLY A 297 18.20 -11.81 4.85
C GLY A 297 17.74 -10.49 5.46
N LEU A 298 16.44 -10.20 5.56
CA LEU A 298 15.92 -9.08 6.36
C LEU A 298 15.89 -9.43 7.85
N GLU A 299 16.22 -8.46 8.69
CA GLU A 299 16.05 -8.47 10.14
C GLU A 299 14.87 -7.59 10.50
N LEU A 300 14.05 -8.03 11.45
CA LEU A 300 12.98 -7.21 12.02
C LEU A 300 13.56 -6.35 13.13
N GLU A 301 13.61 -5.04 12.92
CA GLU A 301 14.03 -4.07 13.92
C GLU A 301 12.89 -3.77 14.91
N SER A 302 11.70 -3.52 14.39
CA SER A 302 10.50 -3.33 15.21
C SER A 302 9.22 -3.64 14.44
N ALA A 303 8.18 -4.01 15.18
CA ALA A 303 6.81 -4.06 14.72
C ALA A 303 5.91 -3.63 15.88
N GLU A 304 5.22 -2.51 15.76
CA GLU A 304 4.45 -1.91 16.82
C GLU A 304 3.10 -1.43 16.30
N LEU A 305 2.04 -1.59 17.11
CA LEU A 305 0.75 -1.00 16.80
C LEU A 305 0.73 0.48 17.12
N PHE A 306 0.08 1.25 16.28
CA PHE A 306 -0.27 2.63 16.55
C PHE A 306 -1.71 2.90 16.10
N ARG A 307 -2.28 3.98 16.61
CA ARG A 307 -3.63 4.42 16.25
C ARG A 307 -3.57 5.74 15.52
N LEU A 308 -4.47 5.88 14.56
CA LEU A 308 -4.74 7.15 13.88
C LEU A 308 -6.13 7.61 14.27
N ASP A 309 -6.26 8.89 14.60
CA ASP A 309 -7.57 9.51 14.73
C ASP A 309 -8.33 9.39 13.41
N ASN A 310 -9.65 9.25 13.48
CA ASN A 310 -10.46 9.20 12.26
C ASN A 310 -10.37 10.56 11.53
N PRO A 311 -9.65 10.66 10.41
CA PRO A 311 -9.38 11.94 9.76
C PRO A 311 -10.61 12.53 9.05
N TYR A 312 -11.71 11.77 8.98
CA TYR A 312 -12.98 12.20 8.39
C TYR A 312 -13.93 12.77 9.43
N TRP A 313 -13.61 12.62 10.74
CA TRP A 313 -14.47 13.07 11.82
C TRP A 313 -14.84 14.55 11.69
N HIS A 314 -16.12 14.83 11.92
CA HIS A 314 -16.68 16.19 11.92
C HIS A 314 -17.85 16.23 12.91
N ASP A 315 -18.03 17.35 13.61
CA ASP A 315 -19.10 17.50 14.59
C ASP A 315 -20.51 17.53 13.95
N ASP A 316 -20.61 17.93 12.69
CA ASP A 316 -21.82 17.77 11.89
C ASP A 316 -21.89 16.33 11.33
N PRO A 317 -22.87 15.50 11.76
CA PRO A 317 -22.99 14.11 11.32
C PRO A 317 -23.12 13.94 9.80
N ALA A 318 -23.79 14.86 9.12
CA ALA A 318 -23.98 14.78 7.67
C ALA A 318 -22.67 15.07 6.91
N VAL A 319 -21.85 15.99 7.43
CA VAL A 319 -20.51 16.28 6.88
C VAL A 319 -19.59 15.07 7.11
N PHE A 320 -19.58 14.53 8.34
CA PHE A 320 -18.82 13.35 8.68
C PHE A 320 -19.18 12.16 7.78
N ALA A 321 -20.46 11.81 7.72
CA ALA A 321 -20.94 10.67 6.92
C ALA A 321 -20.57 10.79 5.45
N ARG A 322 -20.74 11.98 4.86
CA ARG A 322 -20.36 12.24 3.49
C ARG A 322 -18.85 12.02 3.26
N ASN A 323 -18.00 12.60 4.09
CA ASN A 323 -16.55 12.50 3.95
C ASN A 323 -16.07 11.04 4.15
N TYR A 324 -16.66 10.36 5.15
CA TYR A 324 -16.29 8.99 5.46
C TYR A 324 -16.71 8.02 4.35
N VAL A 325 -17.93 8.14 3.82
CA VAL A 325 -18.40 7.29 2.70
C VAL A 325 -17.69 7.61 1.39
N GLN A 326 -17.25 8.86 1.18
CA GLN A 326 -16.38 9.17 0.04
C GLN A 326 -15.06 8.42 0.09
N SER A 327 -14.51 8.16 1.30
CA SER A 327 -13.32 7.30 1.42
C SER A 327 -13.59 5.86 0.98
N VAL A 328 -14.77 5.32 1.29
CA VAL A 328 -15.20 3.99 0.81
C VAL A 328 -15.26 3.96 -0.71
N THR A 329 -15.77 5.02 -1.33
CA THR A 329 -15.80 5.14 -2.80
C THR A 329 -14.40 5.08 -3.40
N ALA A 330 -13.40 5.68 -2.75
CA ALA A 330 -12.02 5.70 -3.24
C ALA A 330 -11.38 4.31 -3.28
N TRP A 331 -11.52 3.50 -2.22
CA TRP A 331 -10.87 2.20 -2.16
C TRP A 331 -11.76 1.02 -2.57
N GLY A 332 -13.08 1.08 -2.33
CA GLY A 332 -14.04 0.00 -2.57
C GLY A 332 -14.92 0.20 -3.78
N GLY A 333 -15.12 1.44 -4.24
CA GLY A 333 -16.03 1.78 -5.32
C GLY A 333 -15.86 0.97 -6.60
N PRO A 334 -14.65 0.83 -7.17
CA PRO A 334 -14.43 0.03 -8.36
C PRO A 334 -14.78 -1.45 -8.19
N LEU A 335 -14.56 -2.02 -7.01
CA LEU A 335 -14.87 -3.42 -6.70
C LEU A 335 -16.39 -3.63 -6.54
N LEU A 336 -17.06 -2.73 -5.82
CA LEU A 336 -18.51 -2.75 -5.67
C LEU A 336 -19.23 -2.55 -7.02
N LEU A 337 -18.74 -1.61 -7.84
CA LEU A 337 -19.27 -1.39 -9.19
C LEU A 337 -19.22 -2.67 -10.03
N ARG A 338 -18.08 -3.36 -10.00
CA ARG A 338 -17.90 -4.65 -10.70
C ARG A 338 -18.84 -5.74 -10.15
N ALA A 339 -19.05 -5.76 -8.82
CA ALA A 339 -20.02 -6.69 -8.23
C ALA A 339 -21.45 -6.38 -8.69
N PHE A 340 -21.86 -5.12 -8.65
CA PHE A 340 -23.20 -4.68 -9.10
C PHE A 340 -23.43 -4.84 -10.60
N ALA A 341 -22.38 -4.86 -11.43
CA ALA A 341 -22.50 -5.15 -12.85
C ALA A 341 -23.09 -6.54 -13.15
N ARG A 342 -23.07 -7.46 -12.17
CA ARG A 342 -23.77 -8.76 -12.25
C ARG A 342 -25.30 -8.62 -12.29
N GLU A 343 -25.85 -7.52 -11.82
CA GLU A 343 -27.28 -7.18 -11.93
C GLU A 343 -27.62 -6.46 -13.26
N GLY A 344 -26.63 -6.26 -14.11
CA GLY A 344 -26.67 -5.59 -15.40
C GLY A 344 -25.79 -4.33 -15.45
N GLU A 345 -24.93 -4.25 -16.48
CA GLU A 345 -23.98 -3.14 -16.66
C GLU A 345 -24.63 -1.75 -16.60
N ALA A 346 -25.80 -1.60 -17.25
CA ALA A 346 -26.52 -0.33 -17.29
C ALA A 346 -27.06 0.10 -15.90
N ARG A 347 -27.22 -0.83 -14.96
CA ARG A 347 -27.75 -0.57 -13.62
C ARG A 347 -26.66 -0.36 -12.57
N ALA A 348 -25.46 -0.85 -12.84
CA ALA A 348 -24.37 -0.94 -11.85
C ALA A 348 -24.04 0.40 -11.19
N ALA A 349 -23.90 1.46 -11.97
CA ALA A 349 -23.60 2.79 -11.45
C ALA A 349 -24.72 3.36 -10.57
N GLY A 350 -25.99 3.12 -10.97
CA GLY A 350 -27.15 3.51 -10.17
C GLY A 350 -27.21 2.76 -8.84
N LEU A 351 -27.01 1.43 -8.87
CA LEU A 351 -26.96 0.60 -7.65
C LEU A 351 -25.83 1.02 -6.71
N LEU A 352 -24.65 1.35 -7.26
CA LEU A 352 -23.55 1.86 -6.44
C LEU A 352 -23.90 3.18 -5.77
N ALA A 353 -24.48 4.12 -6.51
CA ALA A 353 -24.86 5.43 -5.98
C ALA A 353 -25.93 5.29 -4.88
N GLU A 354 -26.96 4.44 -5.08
CA GLU A 354 -27.97 4.14 -4.08
C GLU A 354 -27.36 3.47 -2.84
N PHE A 355 -26.47 2.48 -3.02
CA PHE A 355 -25.80 1.78 -1.92
C PHE A 355 -24.98 2.77 -1.05
N LEU A 356 -24.19 3.62 -1.68
CA LEU A 356 -23.37 4.62 -0.97
C LEU A 356 -24.25 5.68 -0.29
N GLY A 357 -25.38 6.06 -0.89
CA GLY A 357 -26.35 6.96 -0.27
C GLY A 357 -26.98 6.36 0.99
N GLU A 358 -27.48 5.13 0.93
CA GLU A 358 -28.03 4.44 2.10
C GLU A 358 -26.95 4.16 3.18
N LEU A 359 -25.71 3.91 2.79
CA LEU A 359 -24.59 3.79 3.73
C LEU A 359 -24.32 5.14 4.42
N GLN A 360 -24.35 6.25 3.68
CA GLN A 360 -24.19 7.59 4.24
C GLN A 360 -25.27 7.92 5.25
N ASP A 361 -26.52 7.57 4.97
CA ASP A 361 -27.64 7.79 5.91
C ASP A 361 -27.40 6.97 7.21
N ARG A 362 -26.98 5.70 7.13
CA ARG A 362 -26.65 4.88 8.30
C ARG A 362 -25.53 5.46 9.16
N VAL A 363 -24.48 5.96 8.53
CA VAL A 363 -23.37 6.63 9.23
C VAL A 363 -23.82 7.92 9.89
N ALA A 364 -24.65 8.72 9.21
CA ALA A 364 -25.19 9.95 9.77
C ALA A 364 -26.13 9.74 10.96
N ASP A 365 -26.93 8.65 10.93
CA ASP A 365 -27.87 8.28 12.01
C ASP A 365 -27.14 7.82 13.28
N ALA A 366 -25.92 7.30 13.18
CA ALA A 366 -25.15 6.79 14.32
C ALA A 366 -23.65 7.11 14.22
N PRO A 367 -23.28 8.41 14.14
CA PRO A 367 -21.91 8.83 13.84
C PRO A 367 -20.89 8.36 14.88
N ASP A 368 -21.27 8.31 16.17
CA ASP A 368 -20.39 7.88 17.26
C ASP A 368 -19.91 6.43 17.14
N ARG A 369 -20.66 5.57 16.46
CA ARG A 369 -20.24 4.18 16.18
C ARG A 369 -19.03 4.13 15.27
N HIS A 370 -18.78 5.13 14.47
CA HIS A 370 -17.74 5.23 13.47
C HIS A 370 -16.59 6.16 13.90
N ARG A 371 -16.66 6.71 15.11
CA ARG A 371 -15.64 7.59 15.69
C ARG A 371 -14.52 6.80 16.37
N TRP A 372 -14.08 5.73 15.79
CA TRP A 372 -12.97 4.99 16.35
C TRP A 372 -11.68 5.24 15.56
N ASP A 373 -10.55 5.01 16.21
CA ASP A 373 -9.25 5.22 15.60
C ASP A 373 -8.91 4.06 14.65
N TYR A 374 -8.24 4.37 13.56
CA TYR A 374 -7.62 3.37 12.73
C TYR A 374 -6.46 2.72 13.49
N VAL A 375 -6.39 1.39 13.44
CA VAL A 375 -5.28 0.63 14.01
C VAL A 375 -4.36 0.18 12.89
N GLU A 376 -3.08 0.52 13.00
CA GLU A 376 -2.06 0.14 12.06
C GLU A 376 -0.82 -0.41 12.77
N ALA A 377 0.01 -1.17 12.05
CA ALA A 377 1.32 -1.59 12.50
C ALA A 377 2.39 -0.82 11.73
N LEU A 378 3.33 -0.22 12.44
CA LEU A 378 4.59 0.24 11.86
C LEU A 378 5.60 -0.91 11.94
N VAL A 379 5.98 -1.43 10.79
CA VAL A 379 6.96 -2.51 10.64
C VAL A 379 8.24 -1.92 10.06
N ILE A 380 9.35 -2.11 10.74
CA ILE A 380 10.68 -1.65 10.32
C ILE A 380 11.59 -2.86 10.21
N CYS A 381 12.11 -3.08 9.01
CA CYS A 381 13.08 -4.15 8.73
C CYS A 381 14.36 -3.54 8.16
N ARG A 382 15.48 -4.21 8.42
CA ARG A 382 16.79 -3.83 7.90
C ARG A 382 17.41 -5.00 7.14
N LYS A 383 18.06 -4.72 6.03
CA LYS A 383 18.98 -5.65 5.39
C LYS A 383 20.38 -5.41 5.97
N PRO A 384 21.03 -6.40 6.60
CA PRO A 384 22.38 -6.24 7.11
C PRO A 384 23.36 -5.73 6.06
N ASP A 385 24.39 -5.00 6.49
CA ASP A 385 25.51 -4.67 5.63
C ASP A 385 26.35 -5.90 5.28
N GLU A 386 27.29 -5.77 4.32
CA GLU A 386 28.13 -6.91 3.91
C GLU A 386 29.00 -7.47 5.03
N ALA A 387 29.36 -6.67 6.02
CA ALA A 387 30.16 -7.13 7.17
C ALA A 387 29.30 -7.97 8.13
N GLY A 388 28.06 -7.52 8.38
CA GLY A 388 27.06 -8.28 9.13
C GLY A 388 26.68 -9.59 8.44
N GLN A 389 26.52 -9.59 7.11
CA GLN A 389 26.22 -10.80 6.35
C GLN A 389 27.35 -11.83 6.45
N ARG A 390 28.62 -11.43 6.32
CA ARG A 390 29.77 -12.35 6.43
C ARG A 390 29.92 -12.96 7.82
N PHE A 391 29.64 -12.20 8.87
CA PHE A 391 29.64 -12.72 10.23
C PHE A 391 28.62 -13.85 10.42
N ILE A 392 27.43 -13.67 9.87
CA ILE A 392 26.32 -14.62 9.94
C ILE A 392 26.60 -15.90 9.13
N ASP A 393 27.12 -15.76 7.92
CA ASP A 393 27.48 -16.89 7.09
C ASP A 393 28.58 -17.75 7.76
N SER A 394 29.46 -17.11 8.55
CA SER A 394 30.49 -17.80 9.35
C SER A 394 29.89 -18.56 10.54
N GLU A 395 28.89 -18.02 11.25
CA GLU A 395 28.21 -18.73 12.34
C GLU A 395 27.38 -19.94 11.83
N ARG A 396 26.72 -19.80 10.68
CA ARG A 396 26.02 -20.93 10.06
C ARG A 396 26.95 -22.06 9.61
N ALA A 397 28.13 -21.71 9.12
CA ALA A 397 29.15 -22.71 8.75
C ALA A 397 29.77 -23.43 9.98
N SER A 398 29.86 -22.74 11.10
CA SER A 398 30.42 -23.30 12.35
C SER A 398 29.42 -24.08 13.21
N GLY A 399 28.12 -23.95 12.96
CA GLY A 399 27.05 -24.66 13.70
C GLY A 399 26.53 -25.95 13.04
N GLN A 400 27.20 -26.43 11.97
CA GLN A 400 26.84 -27.67 11.25
C GLN A 400 27.83 -28.84 11.51
N ASP A 401 28.69 -28.75 12.50
CA ASP A 401 29.56 -29.84 12.93
C ASP A 401 29.00 -30.61 14.15
#